data_b19c992d592fd6d1cd440c181dfb4617
#
_entry.id   b19c992d592fd6d1cd440c181dfb4617
#
_cell.length_a   1.000
_cell.length_b   1.000
_cell.length_c   1.000
_cell.angle_alpha   90.00
_cell.angle_beta   90.00
_cell.angle_gamma   90.00
#
_symmetry.space_group_name_H-M   'P 1'
#
loop_
_entity.id
_entity.type
_entity.pdbx_description
1 polymer ?
#
loop_
_entity_poly.entity_id
_entity_poly.type
_entity_poly.pdbx_seq_one_letter_code
_entity_poly.pdbx_strand_id
1 'polypeptide(L)'
;MGKNGKRIGLALSGGGYRAAAYHLGTLRALHKMDLLEKVDVISSVSGGSIIAAFYLLHKDEPFEQIEQSFRKCLAHSSLWGAILNLAIVFLLPALLGIFVSGWCLFLYLLLYWGFYLIPSSKWIALYYDRLFFGKKKLKDLPDSPIAG
;
A
#
# COMPACT_ATOMS: atom_id res chain seq x y z
N MET A 1 -3.10 -5.51 -28.28
CA MET A 1 -2.69 -4.59 -29.37
C MET A 1 -3.86 -3.75 -29.82
N GLY A 2 -3.77 -2.42 -29.70
CA GLY A 2 -4.80 -1.52 -30.21
C GLY A 2 -4.98 -1.69 -31.71
N LYS A 3 -6.18 -1.39 -32.22
CA LYS A 3 -6.59 -1.57 -33.63
C LYS A 3 -5.64 -0.98 -34.70
N ASN A 4 -4.65 -0.16 -34.32
CA ASN A 4 -3.71 0.53 -35.22
C ASN A 4 -2.24 0.22 -34.95
N GLY A 5 -1.89 -0.89 -34.30
CA GLY A 5 -0.50 -1.22 -33.98
C GLY A 5 0.14 -0.30 -32.92
N LYS A 6 -0.64 0.61 -32.29
CA LYS A 6 -0.19 1.49 -31.23
C LYS A 6 -0.27 0.76 -29.90
N ARG A 7 0.77 0.88 -29.08
CA ARG A 7 0.78 0.38 -27.70
C ARG A 7 0.01 1.35 -26.79
N ILE A 8 -0.77 0.80 -25.87
CA ILE A 8 -1.51 1.57 -24.88
C ILE A 8 -0.76 1.47 -23.55
N GLY A 9 -0.26 2.61 -23.06
CA GLY A 9 0.38 2.73 -21.77
C GLY A 9 -0.58 3.32 -20.74
N LEU A 10 -0.59 2.77 -19.52
CA LEU A 10 -1.32 3.27 -18.36
C LEU A 10 -0.32 3.81 -17.33
N ALA A 11 -0.41 5.09 -17.01
CA ALA A 11 0.40 5.72 -15.98
C ALA A 11 -0.42 5.94 -14.70
N LEU A 12 0.07 5.41 -13.56
CA LEU A 12 -0.57 5.53 -12.25
C LEU A 12 0.30 6.37 -11.32
N SER A 13 -0.20 7.53 -10.92
CA SER A 13 0.53 8.49 -10.09
C SER A 13 0.66 8.06 -8.64
N GLY A 14 1.63 8.66 -7.94
CA GLY A 14 1.81 8.51 -6.50
C GLY A 14 0.79 9.30 -5.68
N GLY A 15 0.77 9.06 -4.38
CA GLY A 15 -0.09 9.76 -3.41
C GLY A 15 -0.63 8.87 -2.28
N GLY A 16 0.08 7.78 -1.97
CA GLY A 16 -0.28 6.87 -0.89
C GLY A 16 -1.64 6.21 -1.08
N TYR A 17 -2.37 6.00 -0.01
CA TYR A 17 -3.69 5.37 -0.01
C TYR A 17 -4.74 6.06 -0.88
N ARG A 18 -4.69 7.40 -0.95
CA ARG A 18 -5.63 8.17 -1.78
C ARG A 18 -5.41 7.90 -3.26
N ALA A 19 -4.16 7.83 -3.69
CA ALA A 19 -3.84 7.50 -5.07
C ALA A 19 -4.25 6.05 -5.39
N ALA A 20 -3.98 5.10 -4.51
CA ALA A 20 -4.40 3.70 -4.69
C ALA A 20 -5.93 3.58 -4.85
N ALA A 21 -6.71 4.28 -4.01
CA ALA A 21 -8.17 4.30 -4.10
C ALA A 21 -8.67 4.98 -5.39
N TYR A 22 -8.05 6.10 -5.78
CA TYR A 22 -8.38 6.80 -7.01
C TYR A 22 -8.13 5.92 -8.24
N HIS A 23 -6.98 5.27 -8.29
CA HIS A 23 -6.60 4.41 -9.40
C HIS A 23 -7.40 3.12 -9.47
N LEU A 24 -7.94 2.62 -8.35
CA LEU A 24 -8.96 1.56 -8.41
C LEU A 24 -10.18 2.00 -9.23
N GLY A 25 -10.62 3.25 -9.04
CA GLY A 25 -11.68 3.84 -9.85
C GLY A 25 -11.29 3.97 -11.33
N THR A 26 -10.05 4.34 -11.59
CA THR A 26 -9.50 4.40 -12.97
C THR A 26 -9.51 3.03 -13.64
N LEU A 27 -9.01 1.99 -12.96
CA LEU A 27 -9.01 0.61 -13.48
C LEU A 27 -10.45 0.13 -13.75
N ARG A 28 -11.39 0.44 -12.84
CA ARG A 28 -12.81 0.13 -13.01
C ARG A 28 -13.42 0.83 -14.23
N ALA A 29 -13.10 2.09 -14.45
CA ALA A 29 -13.56 2.83 -15.62
C ALA A 29 -13.02 2.22 -16.91
N LEU A 30 -11.72 1.89 -16.95
CA LEU A 30 -11.08 1.24 -18.09
C LEU A 30 -11.66 -0.15 -18.37
N HIS A 31 -11.94 -0.92 -17.31
CA HIS A 31 -12.59 -2.23 -17.44
C HIS A 31 -13.99 -2.09 -18.06
N LYS A 32 -14.81 -1.16 -17.59
CA LYS A 32 -16.15 -0.91 -18.17
C LYS A 32 -16.13 -0.45 -19.62
N MET A 33 -15.04 0.14 -20.07
CA MET A 33 -14.83 0.58 -21.44
C MET A 33 -14.16 -0.49 -22.31
N ASP A 34 -13.92 -1.69 -21.80
CA ASP A 34 -13.16 -2.76 -22.47
C ASP A 34 -11.75 -2.30 -22.94
N LEU A 35 -11.16 -1.37 -22.20
CA LEU A 35 -9.82 -0.83 -22.49
C LEU A 35 -8.74 -1.45 -21.60
N LEU A 36 -9.10 -1.92 -20.41
CA LEU A 36 -8.14 -2.44 -19.43
C LEU A 36 -7.34 -3.63 -19.97
N GLU A 37 -8.02 -4.54 -20.68
CA GLU A 37 -7.39 -5.71 -21.32
C GLU A 37 -6.51 -5.34 -22.53
N LYS A 38 -6.62 -4.12 -23.02
CA LYS A 38 -5.83 -3.61 -24.16
C LYS A 38 -4.60 -2.82 -23.71
N VAL A 39 -4.39 -2.69 -22.39
CA VAL A 39 -3.21 -2.02 -21.83
C VAL A 39 -2.00 -2.92 -22.00
N ASP A 40 -1.01 -2.42 -22.74
CA ASP A 40 0.23 -3.15 -23.01
C ASP A 40 1.30 -2.90 -21.92
N VAL A 41 1.30 -1.71 -21.33
CA VAL A 41 2.32 -1.29 -20.33
C VAL A 41 1.65 -0.51 -19.20
N ILE A 42 2.03 -0.83 -17.95
CA ILE A 42 1.65 -0.06 -16.78
C ILE A 42 2.90 0.54 -16.15
N SER A 43 2.94 1.86 -16.06
CA SER A 43 3.95 2.61 -15.30
C SER A 43 3.32 3.15 -14.03
N SER A 44 3.98 3.02 -12.89
CA SER A 44 3.37 3.38 -11.61
C SER A 44 4.40 3.87 -10.59
N VAL A 45 3.95 4.73 -9.69
CA VAL A 45 4.77 5.30 -8.60
C VAL A 45 3.99 5.23 -7.28
N SER A 46 4.67 4.82 -6.18
CA SER A 46 4.13 4.84 -4.80
C SER A 46 2.77 4.13 -4.68
N GLY A 47 1.71 4.84 -4.25
CA GLY A 47 0.36 4.28 -4.12
C GLY A 47 -0.20 3.69 -5.41
N GLY A 48 0.17 4.26 -6.56
CA GLY A 48 -0.14 3.68 -7.86
C GLY A 48 0.51 2.31 -8.07
N SER A 49 1.72 2.10 -7.53
CA SER A 49 2.41 0.82 -7.64
C SER A 49 1.73 -0.28 -6.81
N ILE A 50 1.11 0.08 -5.69
CA ILE A 50 0.37 -0.89 -4.86
C ILE A 50 -0.80 -1.48 -5.64
N ILE A 51 -1.63 -0.62 -6.23
CA ILE A 51 -2.79 -1.09 -7.00
C ILE A 51 -2.37 -1.78 -8.31
N ALA A 52 -1.31 -1.30 -8.98
CA ALA A 52 -0.79 -1.93 -10.18
C ALA A 52 -0.32 -3.36 -9.89
N ALA A 53 0.52 -3.54 -8.88
CA ALA A 53 1.01 -4.86 -8.47
C ALA A 53 -0.13 -5.77 -8.01
N PHE A 54 -1.09 -5.24 -7.23
CA PHE A 54 -2.26 -6.01 -6.80
C PHE A 54 -3.08 -6.50 -8.00
N TYR A 55 -3.37 -5.63 -8.95
CA TYR A 55 -4.11 -5.97 -10.16
C TYR A 55 -3.39 -7.05 -10.97
N LEU A 56 -2.08 -6.88 -11.20
CA LEU A 56 -1.29 -7.83 -11.98
C LEU A 56 -1.20 -9.22 -11.34
N LEU A 57 -1.10 -9.28 -10.01
CA LEU A 57 -1.05 -10.55 -9.28
C LEU A 57 -2.37 -11.32 -9.25
N HIS A 58 -3.48 -10.63 -9.52
CA HIS A 58 -4.83 -11.22 -9.52
C HIS A 58 -5.50 -11.09 -10.90
N LYS A 59 -4.72 -10.86 -11.96
CA LYS A 59 -5.24 -10.60 -13.30
C LYS A 59 -6.14 -11.71 -13.85
N ASP A 60 -5.92 -12.94 -13.39
CA ASP A 60 -6.70 -14.12 -13.81
C ASP A 60 -8.07 -14.21 -13.09
N GLU A 61 -8.31 -13.35 -12.11
CA GLU A 61 -9.58 -13.30 -11.38
C GLU A 61 -10.55 -12.31 -12.05
N PRO A 62 -11.88 -12.51 -11.87
CA PRO A 62 -12.87 -11.53 -12.32
C PRO A 62 -12.61 -10.15 -11.68
N PHE A 63 -12.69 -9.08 -12.46
CA PHE A 63 -12.36 -7.73 -11.99
C PHE A 63 -13.16 -7.30 -10.75
N GLU A 64 -14.41 -7.76 -10.62
CA GLU A 64 -15.27 -7.48 -9.47
C GLU A 64 -14.69 -8.06 -8.17
N GLN A 65 -14.05 -9.22 -8.23
CA GLN A 65 -13.40 -9.84 -7.08
C GLN A 65 -12.12 -9.08 -6.71
N ILE A 66 -11.34 -8.67 -7.70
CA ILE A 66 -10.16 -7.82 -7.52
C ILE A 66 -10.56 -6.51 -6.82
N GLU A 67 -11.61 -5.86 -7.33
CA GLU A 67 -12.12 -4.61 -6.77
C GLU A 67 -12.55 -4.77 -5.31
N GLN A 68 -13.35 -5.80 -5.00
CA GLN A 68 -13.82 -6.05 -3.65
C GLN A 68 -12.69 -6.37 -2.68
N SER A 69 -11.76 -7.22 -3.09
CA SER A 69 -10.61 -7.59 -2.28
C SER A 69 -9.71 -6.39 -1.99
N PHE A 70 -9.43 -5.56 -3.00
CA PHE A 70 -8.64 -4.35 -2.82
C PHE A 70 -9.35 -3.32 -1.93
N ARG A 71 -10.67 -3.15 -2.07
CA ARG A 71 -11.47 -2.29 -1.18
C ARG A 71 -11.38 -2.74 0.28
N LYS A 72 -11.44 -4.05 0.56
CA LYS A 72 -11.26 -4.59 1.91
C LYS A 72 -9.88 -4.27 2.46
N CYS A 73 -8.84 -4.41 1.64
CA CYS A 73 -7.47 -4.05 2.03
C CYS A 73 -7.34 -2.55 2.33
N LEU A 74 -7.97 -1.68 1.53
CA LEU A 74 -7.98 -0.24 1.78
C LEU A 74 -8.78 0.15 3.04
N ALA A 75 -9.89 -0.53 3.31
CA ALA A 75 -10.71 -0.28 4.50
C ALA A 75 -10.01 -0.70 5.81
N HIS A 76 -9.09 -1.66 5.74
CA HIS A 76 -8.25 -2.06 6.87
C HIS A 76 -7.12 -1.05 7.09
N SER A 77 -7.52 0.20 7.29
CA SER A 77 -6.61 1.33 7.22
C SER A 77 -5.62 1.35 8.40
N SER A 78 -4.41 1.80 8.08
CA SER A 78 -3.35 2.16 9.02
C SER A 78 -3.75 3.29 10.01
N LEU A 79 -4.95 3.87 9.92
CA LEU A 79 -5.43 4.93 10.82
C LEU A 79 -5.47 4.46 12.28
N TRP A 80 -5.97 3.25 12.55
CA TRP A 80 -5.97 2.69 13.90
C TRP A 80 -4.56 2.48 14.44
N GLY A 81 -3.63 2.01 13.60
CA GLY A 81 -2.23 1.89 13.98
C GLY A 81 -1.57 3.25 14.24
N ALA A 82 -1.89 4.27 13.45
CA ALA A 82 -1.39 5.63 13.66
C ALA A 82 -1.97 6.26 14.93
N ILE A 83 -3.29 6.12 15.18
CA ILE A 83 -3.95 6.60 16.39
C ILE A 83 -3.41 5.89 17.62
N LEU A 84 -3.24 4.57 17.58
CA LEU A 84 -2.69 3.79 18.68
C LEU A 84 -1.23 4.20 18.95
N ASN A 85 -0.44 4.40 17.92
CA ASN A 85 0.94 4.86 18.05
C ASN A 85 1.01 6.28 18.66
N LEU A 86 0.15 7.18 18.22
CA LEU A 86 0.03 8.53 18.80
C LEU A 86 -0.39 8.48 20.27
N ALA A 87 -1.34 7.63 20.62
CA ALA A 87 -1.80 7.43 21.98
C ALA A 87 -0.68 6.88 22.87
N ILE A 88 0.07 5.89 22.41
CA ILE A 88 1.20 5.34 23.15
C ILE A 88 2.29 6.40 23.34
N VAL A 89 2.59 7.18 22.32
CA VAL A 89 3.65 8.20 22.36
C VAL A 89 3.31 9.35 23.30
N PHE A 90 2.05 9.76 23.40
CA PHE A 90 1.63 10.93 24.20
C PHE A 90 0.95 10.58 25.52
N LEU A 91 0.08 9.59 25.55
CA LEU A 91 -0.66 9.20 26.76
C LEU A 91 0.21 8.44 27.76
N LEU A 92 1.04 7.53 27.30
CA LEU A 92 1.88 6.72 28.20
C LEU A 92 2.90 7.58 28.99
N PRO A 93 3.65 8.50 28.36
CA PRO A 93 4.54 9.40 29.12
C PRO A 93 3.80 10.38 30.01
N ALA A 94 2.62 10.86 29.59
CA ALA A 94 1.80 11.75 30.43
C ALA A 94 1.33 11.04 31.70
N LEU A 95 0.88 9.80 31.60
CA LEU A 95 0.49 8.97 32.75
C LEU A 95 1.70 8.61 33.62
N LEU A 96 2.83 8.24 33.04
CA LEU A 96 4.05 7.94 33.78
C LEU A 96 4.64 9.19 34.45
N GLY A 97 4.53 10.37 33.82
CA GLY A 97 5.01 11.62 34.38
C GLY A 97 4.28 12.05 35.66
N ILE A 98 3.05 11.57 35.90
CA ILE A 98 2.29 11.80 37.10
C ILE A 98 2.79 10.93 38.28
N PHE A 99 3.34 9.75 37.99
CA PHE A 99 3.69 8.73 38.97
C PHE A 99 5.20 8.54 39.20
N VAL A 100 6.07 9.08 38.37
CA VAL A 100 7.49 8.70 38.37
C VAL A 100 8.43 9.91 38.17
N SER A 101 9.52 9.91 38.95
CA SER A 101 10.53 10.99 38.88
C SER A 101 11.14 11.14 37.47
N GLY A 102 11.64 12.35 37.14
CA GLY A 102 12.13 12.73 35.79
C GLY A 102 13.12 11.78 35.12
N TRP A 103 13.81 10.90 35.86
CA TRP A 103 14.70 9.88 35.34
C TRP A 103 13.98 8.82 34.49
N CYS A 104 12.76 8.46 34.82
CA CYS A 104 12.00 7.50 34.03
C CYS A 104 11.48 8.10 32.73
N LEU A 105 11.20 9.39 32.72
CA LEU A 105 10.85 10.11 31.51
C LEU A 105 12.04 10.17 30.54
N PHE A 106 13.26 10.39 31.08
CA PHE A 106 14.48 10.35 30.30
C PHE A 106 14.75 8.95 29.72
N LEU A 107 14.64 7.89 30.50
CA LEU A 107 14.77 6.50 30.05
C LEU A 107 13.72 6.14 29.00
N TYR A 108 12.48 6.58 29.17
CA TYR A 108 11.43 6.38 28.20
C TYR A 108 11.75 7.06 26.86
N LEU A 109 12.18 8.30 26.89
CA LEU A 109 12.60 9.03 25.66
C LEU A 109 13.77 8.34 24.97
N LEU A 110 14.74 7.83 25.74
CA LEU A 110 15.91 7.14 25.21
C LEU A 110 15.52 5.81 24.57
N LEU A 111 14.61 5.04 25.18
CA LEU A 111 14.05 3.82 24.61
C LEU A 111 13.17 4.10 23.38
N TYR A 112 12.40 5.19 23.40
CA TYR A 112 11.58 5.63 22.27
C TYR A 112 12.46 6.01 21.08
N TRP A 113 13.54 6.78 21.31
CA TRP A 113 14.52 7.11 20.28
C TRP A 113 15.23 5.86 19.76
N GLY A 114 15.60 4.93 20.64
CA GLY A 114 16.17 3.64 20.25
C GLY A 114 15.21 2.83 19.37
N PHE A 115 13.91 2.83 19.70
CA PHE A 115 12.89 2.18 18.89
C PHE A 115 12.65 2.87 17.54
N TYR A 116 12.80 4.19 17.48
CA TYR A 116 12.71 4.97 16.23
C TYR A 116 13.88 4.72 15.28
N LEU A 117 15.06 4.36 15.83
CA LEU A 117 16.23 3.94 15.06
C LEU A 117 16.10 2.51 14.50
N ILE A 118 15.20 1.70 15.02
CA ILE A 118 14.87 0.40 14.41
C ILE A 118 14.19 0.68 13.07
N PRO A 119 14.66 0.08 11.94
CA PRO A 119 14.14 0.39 10.62
C PRO A 119 12.65 0.01 10.51
N SER A 120 11.78 0.95 10.84
CA SER A 120 10.32 0.84 10.73
C SER A 120 9.87 0.45 9.32
N SER A 121 10.70 0.76 8.32
CA SER A 121 10.48 0.37 6.93
C SER A 121 10.31 -1.15 6.73
N LYS A 122 11.05 -1.98 7.48
CA LYS A 122 10.92 -3.45 7.40
C LYS A 122 9.57 -3.93 7.94
N TRP A 123 9.08 -3.34 9.01
CA TRP A 123 7.78 -3.67 9.58
C TRP A 123 6.63 -3.23 8.68
N ILE A 124 6.77 -2.03 8.11
CA ILE A 124 5.82 -1.51 7.13
C ILE A 124 5.80 -2.41 5.90
N ALA A 125 6.97 -2.80 5.37
CA ALA A 125 7.07 -3.70 4.23
C ALA A 125 6.40 -5.06 4.51
N LEU A 126 6.65 -5.67 5.67
CA LEU A 126 6.01 -6.93 6.08
C LEU A 126 4.50 -6.80 6.24
N TYR A 127 4.03 -5.65 6.75
CA TYR A 127 2.61 -5.37 6.88
C TYR A 127 1.93 -5.26 5.52
N TYR A 128 2.54 -4.51 4.58
CA TYR A 128 2.04 -4.40 3.21
C TYR A 128 2.08 -5.73 2.47
N ASP A 129 3.14 -6.51 2.65
CA ASP A 129 3.26 -7.84 2.05
C ASP A 129 2.11 -8.75 2.48
N ARG A 130 1.79 -8.78 3.78
CA ARG A 130 0.66 -9.58 4.30
C ARG A 130 -0.70 -9.07 3.85
N LEU A 131 -0.88 -7.75 3.80
CA LEU A 131 -2.18 -7.14 3.54
C LEU A 131 -2.56 -7.19 2.05
N PHE A 132 -1.60 -6.91 1.17
CA PHE A 132 -1.86 -6.74 -0.25
C PHE A 132 -1.34 -7.90 -1.11
N PHE A 133 -0.24 -8.51 -0.73
CA PHE A 133 0.46 -9.44 -1.63
C PHE A 133 0.43 -10.90 -1.18
N GLY A 134 0.04 -11.19 0.08
CA GLY A 134 -0.11 -12.55 0.56
C GLY A 134 1.14 -13.42 0.37
N LYS A 135 2.35 -12.82 0.50
CA LYS A 135 3.66 -13.44 0.27
C LYS A 135 3.99 -13.77 -1.20
N LYS A 136 3.21 -13.31 -2.17
CA LYS A 136 3.58 -13.42 -3.58
C LYS A 136 4.82 -12.56 -3.87
N LYS A 137 5.72 -13.05 -4.71
CA LYS A 137 6.98 -12.37 -5.06
C LYS A 137 6.88 -11.77 -6.46
N LEU A 138 7.73 -10.79 -6.76
CA LEU A 138 7.81 -10.19 -8.10
C LEU A 138 8.04 -11.23 -9.21
N LYS A 139 8.70 -12.34 -8.89
CA LYS A 139 8.91 -13.46 -9.82
C LYS A 139 7.62 -14.23 -10.15
N ASP A 140 6.59 -14.06 -9.36
CA ASP A 140 5.29 -14.72 -9.55
C ASP A 140 4.37 -13.86 -10.45
N LEU A 141 4.86 -12.70 -10.91
CA LEU A 141 4.20 -11.92 -11.95
C LEU A 141 4.28 -12.66 -13.28
N PRO A 142 3.18 -12.69 -14.05
CA PRO A 142 3.21 -13.29 -15.37
C PRO A 142 4.25 -12.58 -16.25
N ASP A 143 4.98 -13.36 -17.06
CA ASP A 143 5.92 -12.87 -18.08
C ASP A 143 5.14 -12.13 -19.16
N SER A 144 4.62 -11.00 -18.82
CA SER A 144 3.96 -10.09 -19.75
C SER A 144 4.95 -8.98 -20.10
N PRO A 145 4.91 -8.39 -21.29
CA PRO A 145 5.78 -7.29 -21.69
C PRO A 145 5.51 -5.99 -20.93
N ILE A 146 5.32 -6.09 -19.63
CA ILE A 146 5.08 -5.00 -18.69
C ILE A 146 6.36 -4.80 -17.88
N ALA A 147 7.47 -4.71 -18.56
CA ALA A 147 8.72 -4.30 -17.94
C ALA A 147 9.29 -3.14 -18.75
N GLY A 148 9.19 -2.00 -18.17
CA GLY A 148 9.80 -0.78 -18.64
C GLY A 148 9.84 0.22 -17.52
#